data_c67fb3d7fd85cec2eb5eba4683dffee5
#
_entry.id   c67fb3d7fd85cec2eb5eba4683dffee5
#
_cell.length_a   1.000
_cell.length_b   1.000
_cell.length_c   1.000
_cell.angle_alpha   90.00
_cell.angle_beta   90.00
_cell.angle_gamma   90.00
#
_symmetry.space_group_name_H-M   'P 1'
#
loop_
_entity.id
_entity.type
_entity.pdbx_description
1 polymer ?
#
loop_
_entity_poly.entity_id
_entity_poly.type
_entity_poly.pdbx_seq_one_letter_code
_entity_poly.pdbx_strand_id
1 'polypeptide(L)'
;MTEYNHQQWMKYMRRHEANVFNAIFYDKEEVTEDDIQRIIADVAKFFDLPTPEINGKCESFAEVLMGDKAGECELSYNLEMLKKVGINNKDAFTLCFVHEMAHQTLYRHQFMLFCSERWMQELAADLTAGLYAERHHLATGKFKYALSTQKYSITHPDGRLRKEIVECGRHYLE
;
A
#
# COMPACT_ATOMS: atom_id res chain seq x y z
N MET A 1 -1.23 -0.03 -37.65
CA MET A 1 -1.39 -0.26 -36.20
C MET A 1 -2.69 -1.05 -36.03
N THR A 2 -2.63 -2.24 -35.44
CA THR A 2 -3.84 -3.07 -35.27
C THR A 2 -4.72 -2.42 -34.20
N GLU A 3 -6.04 -2.59 -34.28
CA GLU A 3 -7.03 -2.05 -33.33
C GLU A 3 -6.73 -2.50 -31.88
N TYR A 4 -6.23 -3.71 -31.72
CA TYR A 4 -5.75 -4.25 -30.44
C TYR A 4 -4.59 -3.43 -29.85
N ASN A 5 -3.59 -3.04 -30.64
CA ASN A 5 -2.46 -2.22 -30.19
C ASN A 5 -2.91 -0.81 -29.80
N HIS A 6 -3.93 -0.26 -30.46
CA HIS A 6 -4.47 1.05 -30.11
C HIS A 6 -5.20 1.02 -28.75
N GLN A 7 -6.01 -0.01 -28.50
CA GLN A 7 -6.71 -0.16 -27.22
C GLN A 7 -5.75 -0.36 -26.04
N GLN A 8 -4.72 -1.18 -26.21
CA GLN A 8 -3.68 -1.37 -25.20
C GLN A 8 -2.92 -0.07 -24.92
N TRP A 9 -2.57 0.67 -25.99
CA TRP A 9 -1.89 1.95 -25.85
C TRP A 9 -2.78 2.99 -25.13
N MET A 10 -4.07 3.07 -25.46
CA MET A 10 -5.02 3.95 -24.79
C MET A 10 -5.21 3.56 -23.32
N LYS A 11 -5.25 2.27 -23.00
CA LYS A 11 -5.32 1.76 -21.63
C LYS A 11 -4.05 2.15 -20.84
N TYR A 12 -2.88 1.98 -21.46
CA TYR A 12 -1.59 2.40 -20.89
C TYR A 12 -1.55 3.91 -20.65
N MET A 13 -1.93 4.71 -21.64
CA MET A 13 -1.94 6.18 -21.52
C MET A 13 -2.90 6.68 -20.45
N ARG A 14 -4.12 6.13 -20.35
CA ARG A 14 -5.08 6.49 -19.29
C ARG A 14 -4.50 6.21 -17.90
N ARG A 15 -3.83 5.08 -17.71
CA ARG A 15 -3.14 4.75 -16.46
C ARG A 15 -1.99 5.72 -16.17
N HIS A 16 -1.23 6.06 -17.18
CA HIS A 16 -0.10 6.98 -17.06
C HIS A 16 -0.56 8.43 -16.83
N GLU A 17 -1.58 8.86 -17.54
CA GLU A 17 -2.22 10.17 -17.35
C GLU A 17 -2.83 10.29 -15.95
N ALA A 18 -3.50 9.26 -15.45
CA ALA A 18 -4.02 9.25 -14.08
C ALA A 18 -2.89 9.39 -13.06
N ASN A 19 -1.76 8.69 -13.24
CA ASN A 19 -0.62 8.81 -12.36
C ASN A 19 0.06 10.19 -12.43
N VAL A 20 0.22 10.74 -13.65
CA VAL A 20 0.79 12.08 -13.87
C VAL A 20 -0.18 13.16 -13.37
N PHE A 21 -1.47 13.02 -13.68
CA PHE A 21 -2.52 13.93 -13.24
C PHE A 21 -2.61 13.95 -11.70
N ASN A 22 -2.63 12.79 -11.07
CA ASN A 22 -2.62 12.68 -9.61
C ASN A 22 -1.36 13.29 -9.01
N ALA A 23 -0.17 13.04 -9.58
CA ALA A 23 1.06 13.66 -9.11
C ALA A 23 1.04 15.20 -9.21
N ILE A 24 0.42 15.76 -10.24
CA ILE A 24 0.39 17.21 -10.47
C ILE A 24 -0.73 17.89 -9.68
N PHE A 25 -1.92 17.31 -9.63
CA PHE A 25 -3.13 18.01 -9.13
C PHE A 25 -3.50 17.62 -7.71
N TYR A 26 -3.20 16.40 -7.26
CA TYR A 26 -3.49 15.96 -5.89
C TYR A 26 -2.34 16.19 -4.89
N ASP A 27 -1.24 16.81 -5.33
CA ASP A 27 -0.12 17.17 -4.46
C ASP A 27 -0.46 18.22 -3.38
N LYS A 28 -1.63 18.83 -3.49
CA LYS A 28 -2.09 19.90 -2.60
C LYS A 28 -3.22 19.48 -1.66
N GLU A 29 -3.67 18.24 -1.73
CA GLU A 29 -4.72 17.76 -0.84
C GLU A 29 -4.14 17.53 0.55
N GLU A 30 -4.52 18.36 1.50
CA GLU A 30 -4.14 18.15 2.89
C GLU A 30 -4.92 16.96 3.44
N VAL A 31 -4.22 15.86 3.70
CA VAL A 31 -4.80 14.68 4.33
C VAL A 31 -4.91 14.93 5.82
N THR A 32 -6.13 14.97 6.33
CA THR A 32 -6.44 15.18 7.74
C THR A 32 -6.40 13.87 8.54
N GLU A 33 -6.34 13.97 9.86
CA GLU A 33 -6.45 12.80 10.74
C GLU A 33 -7.79 12.06 10.56
N ASP A 34 -8.89 12.80 10.34
CA ASP A 34 -10.19 12.21 10.04
C ASP A 34 -10.20 11.42 8.73
N ASP A 35 -9.49 11.91 7.71
CA ASP A 35 -9.31 11.17 6.46
C ASP A 35 -8.55 9.87 6.70
N ILE A 36 -7.49 9.92 7.50
CA ILE A 36 -6.68 8.75 7.84
C ILE A 36 -7.52 7.71 8.59
N GLN A 37 -8.30 8.12 9.59
CA GLN A 37 -9.19 7.21 10.33
C GLN A 37 -10.22 6.53 9.42
N ARG A 38 -10.81 7.28 8.48
CA ARG A 38 -11.75 6.70 7.49
C ARG A 38 -11.04 5.71 6.57
N ILE A 39 -9.87 6.05 6.06
CA ILE A 39 -9.06 5.16 5.21
C ILE A 39 -8.76 3.86 5.96
N ILE A 40 -8.31 3.93 7.21
CA ILE A 40 -8.00 2.74 8.01
C ILE A 40 -9.25 1.88 8.23
N ALA A 41 -10.39 2.49 8.53
CA ALA A 41 -11.66 1.76 8.70
C ALA A 41 -12.11 1.07 7.41
N ASP A 42 -12.00 1.74 6.25
CA ASP A 42 -12.37 1.18 4.95
C ASP A 42 -11.43 0.03 4.54
N VAL A 43 -10.13 0.17 4.79
CA VAL A 43 -9.14 -0.88 4.54
C VAL A 43 -9.38 -2.09 5.45
N ALA A 44 -9.63 -1.88 6.75
CA ALA A 44 -9.94 -2.96 7.69
C ALA A 44 -11.20 -3.74 7.25
N LYS A 45 -12.24 -3.02 6.83
CA LYS A 45 -13.47 -3.62 6.31
C LYS A 45 -13.22 -4.45 5.04
N PHE A 46 -12.35 -4.00 4.15
CA PHE A 46 -11.99 -4.77 2.95
C PHE A 46 -11.36 -6.13 3.30
N PHE A 47 -10.53 -6.18 4.35
CA PHE A 47 -9.89 -7.41 4.81
C PHE A 47 -10.76 -8.24 5.79
N ASP A 48 -12.00 -7.84 6.04
CA ASP A 48 -12.87 -8.46 7.06
C ASP A 48 -12.18 -8.51 8.44
N LEU A 49 -11.51 -7.43 8.79
CA LEU A 49 -10.84 -7.22 10.06
C LEU A 49 -11.57 -6.16 10.89
N PRO A 50 -11.53 -6.25 12.23
CA PRO A 50 -11.94 -5.14 13.07
C PRO A 50 -11.06 -3.93 12.78
N THR A 51 -11.65 -2.73 12.91
CA THR A 51 -10.85 -1.50 12.78
C THR A 51 -9.77 -1.51 13.88
N PRO A 52 -8.49 -1.39 13.52
CA PRO A 52 -7.41 -1.42 14.49
C PRO A 52 -7.47 -0.23 15.45
N GLU A 53 -6.94 -0.42 16.65
CA GLU A 53 -6.62 0.70 17.52
C GLU A 53 -5.51 1.54 16.88
N ILE A 54 -5.68 2.86 16.89
CA ILE A 54 -4.75 3.77 16.23
C ILE A 54 -3.82 4.40 17.28
N ASN A 55 -2.53 4.17 17.13
CA ASN A 55 -1.50 4.81 17.93
C ASN A 55 -0.65 5.76 17.05
N GLY A 56 -0.78 7.05 17.25
CA GLY A 56 -0.08 8.09 16.48
C GLY A 56 1.41 8.26 16.82
N LYS A 57 2.00 7.34 17.59
CA LYS A 57 3.40 7.43 18.04
C LYS A 57 4.18 6.21 17.58
N CYS A 58 4.79 6.33 16.43
CA CYS A 58 5.63 5.29 15.83
C CYS A 58 7.01 5.85 15.52
N GLU A 59 8.08 5.09 15.76
CA GLU A 59 9.44 5.45 15.37
C GLU A 59 9.73 5.09 13.91
N SER A 60 8.94 4.18 13.33
CA SER A 60 8.95 3.80 11.92
C SER A 60 7.93 4.60 11.09
N PHE A 61 7.83 4.33 9.79
CA PHE A 61 6.85 4.97 8.91
C PHE A 61 5.42 4.60 9.27
N ALA A 62 5.16 3.29 9.32
CA ALA A 62 3.96 2.66 9.81
C ALA A 62 4.31 1.24 10.25
N GLU A 63 3.51 0.67 11.13
CA GLU A 63 3.63 -0.72 11.56
C GLU A 63 2.30 -1.22 12.12
N VAL A 64 2.02 -2.49 11.91
CA VAL A 64 0.90 -3.17 12.53
C VAL A 64 1.42 -4.11 13.62
N LEU A 65 0.89 -3.97 14.82
CA LEU A 65 1.19 -4.84 15.95
C LEU A 65 -0.01 -5.76 16.22
N MET A 66 0.29 -7.03 16.44
CA MET A 66 -0.73 -8.03 16.75
C MET A 66 -1.26 -7.82 18.17
N GLY A 67 -2.57 -7.81 18.32
CA GLY A 67 -3.20 -7.80 19.62
C GLY A 67 -3.19 -9.19 20.29
N ASP A 68 -3.55 -9.24 21.56
CA ASP A 68 -3.57 -10.47 22.37
C ASP A 68 -4.68 -11.45 21.92
N LYS A 69 -5.72 -10.95 21.26
CA LYS A 69 -6.81 -11.78 20.73
C LYS A 69 -6.78 -11.85 19.21
N ALA A 70 -7.24 -12.97 18.68
CA ALA A 70 -7.32 -13.19 17.25
C ALA A 70 -8.15 -12.09 16.55
N GLY A 71 -7.52 -11.37 15.64
CA GLY A 71 -8.13 -10.28 14.87
C GLY A 71 -7.99 -8.88 15.49
N GLU A 72 -7.55 -8.76 16.76
CA GLU A 72 -7.18 -7.47 17.32
C GLU A 72 -5.79 -7.07 16.80
N CYS A 73 -5.64 -5.83 16.38
CA CYS A 73 -4.35 -5.25 16.04
C CYS A 73 -4.33 -3.76 16.39
N GLU A 74 -3.12 -3.26 16.60
CA GLU A 74 -2.82 -1.85 16.74
C GLU A 74 -2.09 -1.40 15.48
N LEU A 75 -2.51 -0.30 14.90
CA LEU A 75 -1.84 0.33 13.77
C LEU A 75 -1.18 1.62 14.25
N SER A 76 0.14 1.65 14.17
CA SER A 76 0.93 2.83 14.48
C SER A 76 1.45 3.46 13.19
N TYR A 77 1.52 4.78 13.13
CA TYR A 77 2.12 5.50 11.99
C TYR A 77 2.73 6.83 12.41
N ASN A 78 3.69 7.29 11.61
CA ASN A 78 4.31 8.60 11.78
C ASN A 78 4.00 9.47 10.55
N LEU A 79 3.02 10.36 10.68
CA LEU A 79 2.51 11.19 9.60
C LEU A 79 3.60 12.07 8.95
N GLU A 80 4.49 12.62 9.75
CA GLU A 80 5.58 13.48 9.22
C GLU A 80 6.59 12.66 8.42
N MET A 81 6.95 11.49 8.91
CA MET A 81 7.87 10.60 8.19
C MET A 81 7.25 10.10 6.88
N LEU A 82 5.99 9.71 6.90
CA LEU A 82 5.25 9.31 5.70
C LEU A 82 5.22 10.43 4.66
N LYS A 83 4.89 11.66 5.07
CA LYS A 83 4.90 12.83 4.18
C LYS A 83 6.29 13.11 3.60
N LYS A 84 7.36 12.96 4.38
CA LYS A 84 8.75 13.16 3.93
C LYS A 84 9.18 12.19 2.84
N VAL A 85 8.67 10.96 2.82
CA VAL A 85 8.96 9.98 1.77
C VAL A 85 7.98 10.01 0.60
N GLY A 86 7.04 10.95 0.59
CA GLY A 86 6.11 11.15 -0.52
C GLY A 86 4.73 10.51 -0.33
N ILE A 87 4.45 9.90 0.82
CA ILE A 87 3.10 9.44 1.20
C ILE A 87 2.33 10.66 1.71
N ASN A 88 1.72 11.42 0.80
CA ASN A 88 1.12 12.71 1.11
C ASN A 88 -0.21 13.00 0.40
N ASN A 89 -0.86 11.97 -0.15
CA ASN A 89 -2.22 12.02 -0.67
C ASN A 89 -3.02 10.79 -0.22
N LYS A 90 -4.35 10.84 -0.35
CA LYS A 90 -5.25 9.78 0.12
C LYS A 90 -4.92 8.41 -0.46
N ASP A 91 -4.66 8.34 -1.77
CA ASP A 91 -4.32 7.08 -2.43
C ASP A 91 -3.05 6.44 -1.84
N ALA A 92 -2.00 7.24 -1.66
CA ALA A 92 -0.73 6.75 -1.10
C ALA A 92 -0.87 6.31 0.36
N PHE A 93 -1.63 7.04 1.19
CA PHE A 93 -1.97 6.61 2.54
C PHE A 93 -2.77 5.33 2.53
N THR A 94 -3.79 5.23 1.68
CA THR A 94 -4.59 4.00 1.53
C THR A 94 -3.69 2.81 1.23
N LEU A 95 -2.79 2.92 0.25
CA LEU A 95 -1.90 1.82 -0.13
C LEU A 95 -0.87 1.47 0.96
N CYS A 96 -0.40 2.46 1.72
CA CYS A 96 0.43 2.22 2.89
C CYS A 96 -0.33 1.39 3.93
N PHE A 97 -1.56 1.76 4.26
CA PHE A 97 -2.35 1.01 5.25
C PHE A 97 -2.84 -0.34 4.72
N VAL A 98 -3.11 -0.48 3.42
CA VAL A 98 -3.35 -1.79 2.80
C VAL A 98 -2.15 -2.70 2.97
N HIS A 99 -0.93 -2.20 2.77
CA HIS A 99 0.30 -2.95 2.98
C HIS A 99 0.40 -3.43 4.44
N GLU A 100 0.23 -2.55 5.42
CA GLU A 100 0.30 -2.90 6.84
C GLU A 100 -0.81 -3.90 7.24
N MET A 101 -2.05 -3.66 6.81
CA MET A 101 -3.16 -4.57 7.12
C MET A 101 -3.04 -5.91 6.39
N ALA A 102 -2.34 -5.97 5.26
CA ALA A 102 -2.04 -7.22 4.57
C ALA A 102 -1.15 -8.13 5.43
N HIS A 103 -0.19 -7.59 6.19
CA HIS A 103 0.58 -8.38 7.15
C HIS A 103 -0.31 -9.10 8.15
N GLN A 104 -1.34 -8.41 8.68
CA GLN A 104 -2.31 -9.00 9.62
C GLN A 104 -3.12 -10.11 8.95
N THR A 105 -3.58 -9.90 7.73
CA THR A 105 -4.34 -10.90 6.96
C THR A 105 -3.48 -12.11 6.63
N LEU A 106 -2.25 -11.90 6.19
CA LEU A 106 -1.30 -12.98 5.88
C LEU A 106 -0.99 -13.82 7.11
N TYR A 107 -0.85 -13.19 8.29
CA TYR A 107 -0.69 -13.89 9.55
C TYR A 107 -1.92 -14.72 9.90
N ARG A 108 -3.12 -14.15 9.84
CA ARG A 108 -4.39 -14.83 10.11
C ARG A 108 -4.58 -16.07 9.23
N HIS A 109 -4.16 -16.02 7.97
CA HIS A 109 -4.22 -17.15 7.04
C HIS A 109 -3.00 -18.06 7.11
N GLN A 110 -2.20 -17.96 8.16
CA GLN A 110 -1.03 -18.80 8.42
C GLN A 110 0.08 -18.71 7.37
N PHE A 111 0.00 -17.77 6.41
CA PHE A 111 1.06 -17.58 5.42
C PHE A 111 2.41 -17.32 6.10
N MET A 112 2.41 -16.56 7.18
CA MET A 112 3.60 -16.23 7.98
C MET A 112 4.25 -17.46 8.64
N LEU A 113 3.48 -18.52 8.91
CA LEU A 113 3.98 -19.77 9.50
C LEU A 113 4.78 -20.60 8.49
N PHE A 114 4.46 -20.46 7.20
CA PHE A 114 5.12 -21.20 6.12
C PHE A 114 6.20 -20.39 5.41
N CYS A 115 6.22 -19.06 5.59
CA CYS A 115 7.19 -18.17 5.01
C CYS A 115 8.07 -17.56 6.10
N SER A 116 9.24 -18.17 6.33
CA SER A 116 10.22 -17.70 7.32
C SER A 116 10.96 -16.43 6.88
N GLU A 117 10.95 -16.15 5.59
CA GLU A 117 11.66 -15.00 5.01
C GLU A 117 10.83 -13.73 5.12
N ARG A 118 11.22 -12.82 5.99
CA ARG A 118 10.50 -11.56 6.22
C ARG A 118 10.31 -10.75 4.96
N TRP A 119 11.30 -10.70 4.09
CA TRP A 119 11.20 -9.97 2.83
C TRP A 119 10.15 -10.55 1.87
N MET A 120 9.84 -11.86 1.93
CA MET A 120 8.72 -12.46 1.18
C MET A 120 7.37 -11.97 1.71
N GLN A 121 7.27 -11.73 3.01
CA GLN A 121 6.07 -11.16 3.63
C GLN A 121 5.86 -9.72 3.16
N GLU A 122 6.93 -8.94 3.06
CA GLU A 122 6.89 -7.60 2.48
C GLU A 122 6.43 -7.60 1.02
N LEU A 123 6.97 -8.52 0.20
CA LEU A 123 6.54 -8.64 -1.20
C LEU A 123 5.08 -9.07 -1.33
N ALA A 124 4.60 -9.95 -0.46
CA ALA A 124 3.19 -10.35 -0.45
C ALA A 124 2.27 -9.18 -0.04
N ALA A 125 2.69 -8.34 0.90
CA ALA A 125 1.96 -7.13 1.28
C ALA A 125 1.98 -6.09 0.15
N ASP A 126 3.11 -5.90 -0.55
CA ASP A 126 3.23 -5.03 -1.72
C ASP A 126 2.35 -5.51 -2.90
N LEU A 127 2.32 -6.83 -3.15
CA LEU A 127 1.43 -7.44 -4.14
C LEU A 127 -0.04 -7.14 -3.82
N THR A 128 -0.41 -7.30 -2.55
CA THR A 128 -1.77 -7.02 -2.06
C THR A 128 -2.13 -5.55 -2.24
N ALA A 129 -1.21 -4.63 -1.96
CA ALA A 129 -1.41 -3.20 -2.22
C ALA A 129 -1.63 -2.92 -3.72
N GLY A 130 -0.91 -3.60 -4.60
CA GLY A 130 -1.11 -3.51 -6.05
C GLY A 130 -2.49 -4.00 -6.50
N LEU A 131 -2.92 -5.17 -6.01
CA LEU A 131 -4.26 -5.73 -6.26
C LEU A 131 -5.37 -4.79 -5.78
N TYR A 132 -5.22 -4.24 -4.59
CA TYR A 132 -6.16 -3.27 -4.04
C TYR A 132 -6.23 -2.01 -4.90
N ALA A 133 -5.07 -1.48 -5.31
CA ALA A 133 -4.99 -0.30 -6.16
C ALA A 133 -5.74 -0.49 -7.48
N GLU A 134 -5.58 -1.63 -8.14
CA GLU A 134 -6.29 -1.92 -9.40
C GLU A 134 -7.79 -2.02 -9.17
N ARG A 135 -8.21 -2.75 -8.15
CA ARG A 135 -9.63 -2.94 -7.82
C ARG A 135 -10.36 -1.64 -7.48
N HIS A 136 -9.67 -0.71 -6.83
CA HIS A 136 -10.25 0.56 -6.37
C HIS A 136 -9.82 1.76 -7.23
N HIS A 137 -9.12 1.52 -8.34
CA HIS A 137 -8.65 2.54 -9.28
C HIS A 137 -7.76 3.62 -8.63
N LEU A 138 -6.92 3.22 -7.67
CA LEU A 138 -6.04 4.14 -6.97
C LEU A 138 -4.75 4.41 -7.75
N ALA A 139 -4.21 5.62 -7.59
CA ALA A 139 -2.92 6.00 -8.13
C ALA A 139 -1.77 5.44 -7.27
N THR A 140 -0.88 4.64 -7.87
CA THR A 140 0.24 3.99 -7.16
C THR A 140 1.54 4.80 -7.14
N GLY A 141 1.61 5.91 -7.89
CA GLY A 141 2.86 6.63 -8.15
C GLY A 141 3.62 7.04 -6.90
N LYS A 142 2.96 7.68 -5.94
CA LYS A 142 3.59 8.15 -4.69
C LYS A 142 3.96 7.00 -3.76
N PHE A 143 3.13 5.98 -3.63
CA PHE A 143 3.44 4.78 -2.86
C PHE A 143 4.68 4.06 -3.43
N LYS A 144 4.71 3.83 -4.75
CA LYS A 144 5.89 3.24 -5.43
C LYS A 144 7.14 4.11 -5.29
N TYR A 145 7.01 5.42 -5.32
CA TYR A 145 8.13 6.32 -5.08
C TYR A 145 8.67 6.14 -3.67
N ALA A 146 7.81 6.15 -2.65
CA ALA A 146 8.22 5.92 -1.27
C ALA A 146 8.93 4.57 -1.09
N LEU A 147 8.41 3.49 -1.68
CA LEU A 147 9.09 2.19 -1.68
C LEU A 147 10.47 2.27 -2.35
N SER A 148 10.60 2.98 -3.46
CA SER A 148 11.87 3.09 -4.20
C SER A 148 12.98 3.82 -3.43
N THR A 149 12.64 4.58 -2.41
CA THR A 149 13.61 5.25 -1.52
C THR A 149 14.17 4.32 -0.43
N GLN A 150 13.53 3.18 -0.21
CA GLN A 150 13.96 2.21 0.81
C GLN A 150 15.16 1.41 0.32
N LYS A 151 16.16 1.30 1.19
CA LYS A 151 17.34 0.46 0.94
C LYS A 151 17.10 -0.97 1.38
N TYR A 152 17.78 -1.90 0.71
CA TYR A 152 17.80 -3.29 1.13
C TYR A 152 18.21 -3.45 2.60
N SER A 153 17.50 -4.30 3.31
CA SER A 153 17.84 -4.75 4.66
C SER A 153 17.50 -6.25 4.82
N ILE A 154 17.85 -6.84 5.94
CA ILE A 154 17.50 -8.24 6.25
C ILE A 154 15.97 -8.45 6.27
N THR A 155 15.22 -7.41 6.61
CA THR A 155 13.75 -7.49 6.75
C THR A 155 13.01 -6.95 5.54
N HIS A 156 13.64 -6.09 4.74
CA HIS A 156 13.00 -5.44 3.60
C HIS A 156 13.83 -5.64 2.34
N PRO A 157 13.21 -6.10 1.26
CA PRO A 157 13.88 -6.22 -0.04
C PRO A 157 14.17 -4.84 -0.65
N ASP A 158 14.98 -4.83 -1.71
CA ASP A 158 15.29 -3.60 -2.46
C ASP A 158 14.01 -2.92 -2.96
N GLY A 159 13.95 -1.61 -2.81
CA GLY A 159 12.76 -0.82 -3.16
C GLY A 159 12.37 -0.90 -4.63
N ARG A 160 13.32 -1.21 -5.55
CA ARG A 160 12.98 -1.46 -6.95
C ARG A 160 12.16 -2.72 -7.12
N LEU A 161 12.56 -3.81 -6.46
CA LEU A 161 11.79 -5.06 -6.46
C LEU A 161 10.39 -4.85 -5.87
N ARG A 162 10.30 -4.17 -4.74
CA ARG A 162 9.01 -3.85 -4.10
C ARG A 162 8.07 -3.10 -5.05
N LYS A 163 8.58 -2.09 -5.73
CA LYS A 163 7.83 -1.32 -6.74
C LYS A 163 7.32 -2.19 -7.89
N GLU A 164 8.15 -3.11 -8.39
CA GLU A 164 7.77 -4.06 -9.44
C GLU A 164 6.68 -5.01 -8.98
N ILE A 165 6.73 -5.47 -7.74
CA ILE A 165 5.70 -6.34 -7.16
C ILE A 165 4.34 -5.62 -7.03
N VAL A 166 4.32 -4.34 -6.67
CA VAL A 166 3.09 -3.53 -6.70
C VAL A 166 2.49 -3.51 -8.11
N GLU A 167 3.32 -3.33 -9.16
CA GLU A 167 2.84 -3.40 -10.55
C GLU A 167 2.35 -4.79 -10.94
N CYS A 168 3.04 -5.86 -10.51
CA CYS A 168 2.53 -7.22 -10.70
C CYS A 168 1.15 -7.41 -10.09
N GLY A 169 0.92 -6.90 -8.87
CA GLY A 169 -0.39 -6.93 -8.22
C GLY A 169 -1.47 -6.23 -9.04
N ARG A 170 -1.16 -5.08 -9.64
CA ARG A 170 -2.10 -4.34 -10.50
C ARG A 170 -2.52 -5.11 -11.76
N HIS A 171 -1.64 -5.93 -12.29
CA HIS A 171 -1.89 -6.70 -13.51
C HIS A 171 -2.35 -8.14 -13.27
N TYR A 172 -2.44 -8.57 -12.02
CA TYR A 172 -2.76 -9.95 -11.67
C TYR A 172 -4.18 -10.36 -12.06
N LEU A 173 -5.11 -9.42 -12.14
CA LEU A 173 -6.52 -9.67 -12.47
C LEU A 173 -6.84 -9.48 -13.97
N GLU A 174 -5.85 -9.22 -14.80
CA GLU A 174 -5.97 -9.13 -16.26
C GLU A 174 -5.83 -10.50 -16.93
#